data_14ec63b97f03e95f68397791a2f566f4
#
_entry.id   14ec63b97f03e95f68397791a2f566f4
#
_cell.length_a   1.000
_cell.length_b   1.000
_cell.length_c   1.000
_cell.angle_alpha   90.00
_cell.angle_beta   90.00
_cell.angle_gamma   90.00
#
_symmetry.space_group_name_H-M   'P 1'
#
loop_
_entity.id
_entity.type
_entity.pdbx_description
1 polymer ?
#
loop_
_entity_poly.entity_id
_entity_poly.type
_entity_poly.pdbx_seq_one_letter_code
_entity_poly.pdbx_strand_id
1 'polypeptide(L)'
;MKKSLYFLFILALFCLTGCKDALVPKPIKLTCNINTFDAPISCISRSTADADKLYIGQEDGCIIEKVNNNCQTYSINSNRRIYDILEYSEDSLFVGTRDAGLKLLAKSSRQTQTYYIKNKRMNYSVYSMALDDDKQCLYV
;
A
#
# COMPACT_ATOMS: atom_id res chain seq x y z
N MET A 1 47.88 -28.32 -20.49
CA MET A 1 46.42 -28.46 -20.68
C MET A 1 45.59 -28.77 -19.41
N LYS A 2 46.16 -29.19 -18.28
CA LYS A 2 45.42 -29.51 -17.04
C LYS A 2 45.05 -28.29 -16.18
N LYS A 3 45.74 -27.17 -16.27
CA LYS A 3 45.46 -25.97 -15.45
C LYS A 3 44.22 -25.16 -15.90
N SER A 4 43.83 -25.24 -17.15
CA SER A 4 42.66 -24.53 -17.70
C SER A 4 41.33 -25.17 -17.26
N LEU A 5 41.33 -26.48 -17.02
CA LEU A 5 40.13 -27.21 -16.63
C LEU A 5 39.69 -26.90 -15.16
N TYR A 6 40.67 -26.67 -14.27
CA TYR A 6 40.42 -26.31 -12.89
C TYR A 6 39.83 -24.90 -12.76
N PHE A 7 40.24 -23.98 -13.63
CA PHE A 7 39.68 -22.61 -13.60
C PHE A 7 38.23 -22.56 -14.03
N LEU A 8 37.83 -23.38 -15.00
CA LEU A 8 36.45 -23.51 -15.43
C LEU A 8 35.57 -24.14 -14.36
N PHE A 9 36.10 -25.10 -13.58
CA PHE A 9 35.36 -25.76 -12.50
C PHE A 9 35.12 -24.83 -11.29
N ILE A 10 36.10 -23.97 -10.98
CA ILE A 10 35.99 -22.98 -9.91
C ILE A 10 35.00 -21.88 -10.31
N LEU A 11 34.99 -21.44 -11.58
CA LEU A 11 34.05 -20.46 -12.08
C LEU A 11 32.61 -20.99 -12.08
N ALA A 12 32.41 -22.27 -12.39
CA ALA A 12 31.10 -22.92 -12.34
C ALA A 12 30.59 -23.09 -10.91
N LEU A 13 31.48 -23.30 -9.94
CA LEU A 13 31.09 -23.40 -8.53
C LEU A 13 30.66 -22.04 -7.94
N PHE A 14 31.24 -20.94 -8.42
CA PHE A 14 30.85 -19.59 -7.99
C PHE A 14 29.48 -19.16 -8.55
N CYS A 15 29.07 -19.69 -9.70
CA CYS A 15 27.74 -19.39 -10.26
C CYS A 15 26.60 -20.13 -9.54
N LEU A 16 26.89 -21.18 -8.76
CA LEU A 16 25.87 -21.96 -8.05
C LEU A 16 25.56 -21.42 -6.63
N THR A 17 26.35 -20.47 -6.11
CA THR A 17 26.12 -19.90 -4.78
C THR A 17 25.40 -18.55 -4.81
N GLY A 18 25.11 -18.02 -6.01
CA GLY A 18 24.60 -16.64 -6.22
C GLY A 18 23.08 -16.45 -6.16
N CYS A 19 22.28 -17.47 -5.87
CA CYS A 19 20.81 -17.34 -5.85
C CYS A 19 20.16 -17.95 -4.62
N LYS A 20 20.69 -17.68 -3.43
CA LYS A 20 20.07 -18.19 -2.17
C LYS A 20 19.32 -17.15 -1.35
N ASP A 21 19.35 -15.90 -1.72
CA ASP A 21 18.51 -14.89 -1.09
C ASP A 21 17.41 -14.43 -2.05
N ALA A 22 16.61 -15.37 -2.54
CA ALA A 22 15.26 -15.01 -2.93
C ALA A 22 14.63 -14.43 -1.66
N LEU A 23 14.37 -13.13 -1.66
CA LEU A 23 13.63 -12.42 -0.63
C LEU A 23 12.28 -13.11 -0.45
N VAL A 24 12.28 -14.18 0.36
CA VAL A 24 11.03 -14.73 0.87
C VAL A 24 10.50 -13.61 1.76
N PRO A 25 9.42 -12.93 1.38
CA PRO A 25 8.86 -11.89 2.22
C PRO A 25 8.58 -12.53 3.58
N LYS A 26 9.17 -11.98 4.64
CA LYS A 26 8.86 -12.42 6.01
C LYS A 26 7.34 -12.40 6.14
N PRO A 27 6.71 -13.51 6.56
CA PRO A 27 5.27 -13.50 6.79
C PRO A 27 4.97 -12.39 7.80
N ILE A 28 4.20 -11.40 7.37
CA ILE A 28 3.73 -10.33 8.24
C ILE A 28 2.76 -10.98 9.20
N LYS A 29 3.19 -11.18 10.43
CA LYS A 29 2.30 -11.66 11.49
C LYS A 29 1.35 -10.51 11.83
N LEU A 30 0.14 -10.55 11.31
CA LEU A 30 -0.96 -9.66 11.69
C LEU A 30 -1.38 -10.03 13.13
N THR A 31 -0.58 -9.63 14.11
CA THR A 31 -0.95 -9.69 15.53
C THR A 31 -1.50 -8.34 15.97
N CYS A 32 -2.47 -7.80 15.24
CA CYS A 32 -3.36 -6.81 15.80
C CYS A 32 -4.41 -7.57 16.59
N ASN A 33 -4.64 -7.21 17.84
CA ASN A 33 -5.88 -7.56 18.55
C ASN A 33 -7.06 -6.77 17.94
N ILE A 34 -7.22 -6.88 16.63
CA ILE A 34 -8.42 -6.44 15.95
C ILE A 34 -9.42 -7.57 16.21
N ASN A 35 -10.04 -7.52 17.36
CA ASN A 35 -11.03 -8.51 17.74
C ASN A 35 -12.26 -8.50 16.83
N THR A 36 -12.44 -7.46 16.03
CA THR A 36 -13.49 -7.41 15.01
C THR A 36 -13.10 -6.37 13.94
N PHE A 37 -13.01 -6.79 12.70
CA PHE A 37 -13.22 -5.87 11.59
C PHE A 37 -14.72 -5.64 11.52
N ASP A 38 -15.18 -4.41 11.76
CA ASP A 38 -16.61 -4.07 11.70
C ASP A 38 -17.14 -4.20 10.27
N ALA A 39 -16.26 -4.17 9.27
CA ALA A 39 -16.58 -4.35 7.87
C ALA A 39 -15.54 -5.21 7.13
N PRO A 40 -15.88 -5.83 5.99
CA PRO A 40 -14.95 -6.60 5.17
C PRO A 40 -13.76 -5.76 4.69
N ILE A 41 -12.58 -6.36 4.68
CA ILE A 41 -11.37 -5.76 4.11
C ILE A 41 -11.51 -5.72 2.59
N SER A 42 -11.22 -4.58 1.99
CA SER A 42 -11.32 -4.37 0.55
C SER A 42 -9.98 -4.14 -0.14
N CYS A 43 -8.99 -3.57 0.57
CA CYS A 43 -7.62 -3.42 0.06
C CYS A 43 -6.61 -3.39 1.20
N ILE A 44 -5.36 -3.67 0.87
CA ILE A 44 -4.22 -3.53 1.77
C ILE A 44 -3.10 -2.86 1.00
N SER A 45 -2.58 -1.76 1.54
CA SER A 45 -1.43 -1.04 1.00
C SER A 45 -0.32 -0.97 2.02
N ARG A 46 0.91 -1.00 1.55
CA ARG A 46 2.09 -0.82 2.39
C ARG A 46 2.58 0.62 2.30
N SER A 47 3.04 1.18 3.41
CA SER A 47 3.75 2.45 3.38
C SER A 47 5.02 2.35 2.53
N THR A 48 5.30 3.40 1.76
CA THR A 48 6.54 3.54 0.99
C THR A 48 7.68 4.04 1.86
N ALA A 49 7.37 4.72 2.96
CA ALA A 49 8.35 5.32 3.86
C ALA A 49 8.71 4.40 5.04
N ASP A 50 7.82 3.51 5.46
CA ASP A 50 8.00 2.64 6.63
C ASP A 50 7.54 1.21 6.31
N ALA A 51 8.51 0.30 6.30
CA ALA A 51 8.28 -1.11 5.96
C ALA A 51 7.35 -1.85 6.95
N ASP A 52 7.22 -1.36 8.18
CA ASP A 52 6.39 -1.96 9.23
C ASP A 52 4.99 -1.34 9.31
N LYS A 53 4.71 -0.35 8.44
CA LYS A 53 3.44 0.33 8.37
C LYS A 53 2.56 -0.22 7.23
N LEU A 54 1.33 -0.56 7.56
CA LEU A 54 0.30 -1.03 6.63
C LEU A 54 -0.96 -0.18 6.76
N TYR A 55 -1.63 0.02 5.64
CA TYR A 55 -2.96 0.61 5.55
C TYR A 55 -3.95 -0.44 5.08
N ILE A 56 -5.04 -0.61 5.80
CA ILE A 56 -6.09 -1.59 5.51
C ILE A 56 -7.38 -0.81 5.25
N GLY A 57 -7.87 -0.88 4.02
CA GLY A 57 -9.14 -0.27 3.63
C GLY A 57 -10.31 -1.25 3.78
N GLN A 58 -11.45 -0.74 4.20
CA GLN A 58 -12.67 -1.52 4.42
C GLN A 58 -13.80 -1.08 3.47
N GLU A 59 -14.85 -1.91 3.40
CA GLU A 59 -16.01 -1.66 2.53
C GLU A 59 -16.90 -0.51 3.01
N ASP A 60 -16.82 -0.17 4.27
CA ASP A 60 -17.57 0.93 4.91
C ASP A 60 -16.87 2.31 4.84
N GLY A 61 -15.68 2.37 4.24
CA GLY A 61 -14.91 3.60 4.15
C GLY A 61 -14.02 3.87 5.36
N CYS A 62 -13.80 2.88 6.20
CA CYS A 62 -12.81 2.94 7.27
C CYS A 62 -11.42 2.53 6.77
N ILE A 63 -10.39 3.19 7.29
CA ILE A 63 -8.98 2.86 7.07
C ILE A 63 -8.36 2.53 8.41
N ILE A 64 -7.66 1.41 8.49
CA ILE A 64 -6.87 1.04 9.65
C ILE A 64 -5.40 1.20 9.28
N GLU A 65 -4.70 2.10 9.95
CA GLU A 65 -3.24 2.20 9.92
C GLU A 65 -2.68 1.29 11.00
N LYS A 66 -1.83 0.37 10.59
CA LYS A 66 -1.15 -0.56 11.49
C LYS A 66 0.34 -0.29 11.46
N VAL A 67 0.93 0.01 12.61
CA VAL A 67 2.37 0.12 12.81
C VAL A 67 2.76 -0.80 13.95
N ASN A 68 3.53 -1.82 13.66
CA ASN A 68 3.86 -2.88 14.63
C ASN A 68 2.59 -3.50 15.27
N ASN A 69 2.40 -3.32 16.57
CA ASN A 69 1.23 -3.80 17.32
C ASN A 69 0.17 -2.71 17.55
N ASN A 70 0.42 -1.48 17.09
CA ASN A 70 -0.51 -0.37 17.25
C ASN A 70 -1.41 -0.26 16.03
N CYS A 71 -2.68 0.04 16.26
CA CYS A 71 -3.65 0.29 15.21
C CYS A 71 -4.36 1.62 15.47
N GLN A 72 -4.52 2.40 14.41
CA GLN A 72 -5.27 3.63 14.42
C GLN A 72 -6.30 3.60 13.30
N THR A 73 -7.52 4.07 13.58
CA THR A 73 -8.62 4.05 12.60
C THR A 73 -8.95 5.46 12.14
N TYR A 74 -9.19 5.60 10.85
CA TYR A 74 -9.65 6.82 10.19
C TYR A 74 -10.91 6.54 9.38
N SER A 75 -11.77 7.54 9.22
CA SER A 75 -12.92 7.50 8.31
C SER A 75 -12.74 8.51 7.18
N ILE A 76 -13.09 8.11 5.98
CA ILE A 76 -13.12 9.01 4.83
C ILE A 76 -14.43 9.79 4.71
N ASN A 77 -15.27 9.77 5.74
CA ASN A 77 -16.60 10.42 5.76
C ASN A 77 -17.50 9.97 4.59
N SER A 78 -17.41 8.70 4.23
CA SER A 78 -18.19 8.09 3.16
C SER A 78 -18.30 6.59 3.40
N ASN A 79 -19.52 6.06 3.46
CA ASN A 79 -19.76 4.62 3.58
C ASN A 79 -19.58 3.93 2.22
N ARG A 80 -18.39 4.11 1.61
CA ARG A 80 -18.07 3.56 0.30
C ARG A 80 -16.80 2.73 0.36
N ARG A 81 -16.85 1.60 -0.30
CA ARG A 81 -15.73 0.67 -0.41
C ARG A 81 -14.47 1.39 -0.86
N ILE A 82 -13.37 1.15 -0.17
CA ILE A 82 -12.05 1.62 -0.53
C ILE A 82 -11.43 0.62 -1.49
N TYR A 83 -10.93 1.09 -2.63
CA TYR A 83 -10.27 0.24 -3.62
C TYR A 83 -8.75 0.32 -3.52
N ASP A 84 -8.22 1.50 -3.17
CA ASP A 84 -6.79 1.72 -3.09
C ASP A 84 -6.44 2.80 -2.07
N ILE A 85 -5.27 2.69 -1.46
CA ILE A 85 -4.73 3.66 -0.51
C ILE A 85 -3.27 3.92 -0.87
N LEU A 86 -2.92 5.19 -1.05
CA LEU A 86 -1.59 5.61 -1.42
C LEU A 86 -1.07 6.66 -0.44
N GLU A 87 0.06 6.39 0.21
CA GLU A 87 0.69 7.34 1.12
C GLU A 87 1.35 8.47 0.32
N TYR A 88 0.84 9.68 0.48
CA TYR A 88 1.42 10.87 -0.13
C TYR A 88 2.49 11.50 0.77
N SER A 89 2.21 11.57 2.06
CA SER A 89 3.12 12.05 3.09
C SER A 89 2.84 11.33 4.41
N GLU A 90 3.66 11.59 5.42
CA GLU A 90 3.46 11.04 6.77
C GLU A 90 2.04 11.32 7.31
N ASP A 91 1.46 12.48 7.01
CA ASP A 91 0.14 12.91 7.47
C ASP A 91 -0.97 12.77 6.44
N SER A 92 -0.67 12.40 5.19
CA SER A 92 -1.66 12.46 4.12
C SER A 92 -1.75 11.17 3.30
N LEU A 93 -2.99 10.70 3.08
CA LEU A 93 -3.30 9.53 2.26
C LEU A 93 -4.23 9.93 1.11
N PHE A 94 -3.87 9.52 -0.12
CA PHE A 94 -4.85 9.44 -1.20
C PHE A 94 -5.64 8.13 -1.08
N VAL A 95 -6.95 8.23 -1.28
CA VAL A 95 -7.87 7.11 -1.12
C VAL A 95 -8.78 7.02 -2.32
N GLY A 96 -8.64 5.94 -3.07
CA GLY A 96 -9.50 5.58 -4.18
C GLY A 96 -10.75 4.87 -3.69
N THR A 97 -11.93 5.34 -4.09
CA THR A 97 -13.20 4.83 -3.57
C THR A 97 -14.14 4.36 -4.67
N ARG A 98 -15.08 3.49 -4.30
CA ARG A 98 -16.23 3.15 -5.13
C ARG A 98 -17.24 4.30 -5.12
N ASP A 99 -17.55 4.84 -6.29
CA ASP A 99 -18.61 5.83 -6.53
C ASP A 99 -18.54 7.12 -5.68
N ALA A 100 -17.40 7.39 -5.02
CA ALA A 100 -17.19 8.61 -4.24
C ALA A 100 -15.90 9.36 -4.63
N GLY A 101 -15.26 8.91 -5.72
CA GLY A 101 -14.11 9.56 -6.33
C GLY A 101 -12.80 9.36 -5.56
N LEU A 102 -11.87 10.25 -5.84
CA LEU A 102 -10.58 10.35 -5.17
C LEU A 102 -10.73 11.23 -3.93
N LYS A 103 -10.19 10.77 -2.82
CA LYS A 103 -10.16 11.54 -1.57
C LYS A 103 -8.72 11.73 -1.09
N LEU A 104 -8.47 12.87 -0.47
CA LEU A 104 -7.26 13.13 0.31
C LEU A 104 -7.66 13.20 1.78
N LEU A 105 -7.13 12.29 2.58
CA LEU A 105 -7.30 12.28 4.03
C LEU A 105 -6.08 12.92 4.69
N ALA A 106 -6.28 13.95 5.50
CA ALA A 106 -5.29 14.47 6.44
C ALA A 106 -5.49 13.77 7.79
N LYS A 107 -4.49 12.98 8.20
CA LYS A 107 -4.62 12.08 9.38
C LYS A 107 -4.70 12.86 10.69
N SER A 108 -3.89 13.89 10.86
CA SER A 108 -3.85 14.71 12.08
C SER A 108 -5.15 15.44 12.35
N SER A 109 -5.74 16.06 11.34
CA SER A 109 -7.02 16.77 11.44
C SER A 109 -8.24 15.89 11.25
N ARG A 110 -8.06 14.66 10.74
CA ARG A 110 -9.13 13.74 10.34
C ARG A 110 -10.09 14.33 9.30
N GLN A 111 -9.60 15.30 8.53
CA GLN A 111 -10.37 15.93 7.47
C GLN A 111 -10.16 15.22 6.15
N THR A 112 -11.21 15.19 5.33
CA THR A 112 -11.19 14.57 4.02
C THR A 112 -11.61 15.58 2.97
N GLN A 113 -10.78 15.76 1.96
CA GLN A 113 -11.08 16.53 0.75
C GLN A 113 -11.42 15.58 -0.39
N THR A 114 -12.47 15.87 -1.15
CA THR A 114 -12.85 15.08 -2.34
C THR A 114 -12.41 15.80 -3.61
N TYR A 115 -11.73 15.07 -4.49
CA TYR A 115 -11.37 15.53 -5.83
C TYR A 115 -12.35 14.98 -6.85
N TYR A 116 -12.85 15.85 -7.72
CA TYR A 116 -13.78 15.48 -8.78
C TYR A 116 -13.12 15.65 -10.14
N ILE A 117 -13.37 14.74 -11.05
CA ILE A 117 -12.96 14.92 -12.44
C ILE A 117 -13.81 16.03 -13.04
N LYS A 118 -13.14 17.07 -13.57
CA LYS A 118 -13.78 18.24 -14.20
C LYS A 118 -14.74 17.76 -15.29
N ASN A 119 -15.98 18.24 -15.25
CA ASN A 119 -17.06 17.96 -16.21
C ASN A 119 -17.75 16.58 -16.12
N LYS A 120 -17.51 15.77 -15.09
CA LYS A 120 -18.32 14.58 -14.85
C LYS A 120 -19.24 14.80 -13.65
N ARG A 121 -20.55 14.89 -13.92
CA ARG A 121 -21.60 14.97 -12.87
C ARG A 121 -21.88 13.62 -12.19
N MET A 122 -21.18 12.57 -12.59
CA MET A 122 -21.41 11.22 -12.08
C MET A 122 -20.36 10.86 -11.04
N ASN A 123 -20.80 10.16 -10.00
CA ASN A 123 -19.91 9.48 -9.09
C ASN A 123 -19.02 8.54 -9.89
N TYR A 124 -17.71 8.63 -9.71
CA TYR A 124 -16.75 7.76 -10.37
C TYR A 124 -15.97 6.95 -9.34
N SER A 125 -15.58 5.76 -9.75
CA SER A 125 -14.75 4.89 -8.94
C SER A 125 -13.29 5.07 -9.31
N VAL A 126 -12.42 5.11 -8.30
CA VAL A 126 -10.97 5.11 -8.45
C VAL A 126 -10.47 3.75 -7.97
N TYR A 127 -10.04 2.92 -8.91
CA TYR A 127 -9.67 1.52 -8.64
C TYR A 127 -8.21 1.34 -8.27
N SER A 128 -7.34 2.19 -8.79
CA SER A 128 -5.90 2.13 -8.55
C SER A 128 -5.28 3.49 -8.72
N MET A 129 -4.19 3.74 -8.02
CA MET A 129 -3.46 4.99 -8.03
C MET A 129 -1.96 4.74 -8.05
N ALA A 130 -1.22 5.65 -8.67
CA ALA A 130 0.24 5.68 -8.59
C ALA A 130 0.74 7.11 -8.50
N LEU A 131 1.81 7.32 -7.74
CA LEU A 131 2.56 8.57 -7.74
C LEU A 131 3.82 8.37 -8.58
N ASP A 132 4.26 9.42 -9.27
CA ASP A 132 5.61 9.45 -9.80
C ASP A 132 6.64 9.54 -8.67
N ASP A 133 7.91 9.26 -8.99
CA ASP A 133 8.99 9.24 -8.00
C ASP A 133 9.16 10.60 -7.29
N ASP A 134 8.89 11.70 -8.01
CA ASP A 134 8.98 13.06 -7.48
C ASP A 134 7.69 13.49 -6.73
N LYS A 135 6.67 12.65 -6.69
CA LYS A 135 5.33 12.91 -6.13
C LYS A 135 4.64 14.15 -6.70
N GLN A 136 4.94 14.48 -7.95
CA GLN A 136 4.37 15.65 -8.63
C GLN A 136 3.11 15.30 -9.42
N CYS A 137 3.02 14.07 -9.89
CA CYS A 137 1.87 13.57 -10.65
C CYS A 137 1.23 12.38 -9.95
N LEU A 138 -0.08 12.46 -9.75
CA LEU A 138 -0.91 11.35 -9.31
C LEU A 138 -1.68 10.80 -10.52
N TYR A 139 -1.45 9.54 -10.83
CA TYR A 139 -2.18 8.78 -11.85
C TYR A 139 -3.36 8.05 -11.21
N VAL A 140 -4.53 8.12 -11.83
CA VAL A 140 -5.77 7.51 -11.36
C VAL A 140 -6.55 6.87 -12.50
#